data_a697d732d6fee54e02348296fd6af4a5
#
_entry.id   a697d732d6fee54e02348296fd6af4a5
#
_cell.length_a   1.000
_cell.length_b   1.000
_cell.length_c   1.000
_cell.angle_alpha   90.00
_cell.angle_beta   90.00
_cell.angle_gamma   90.00
#
_symmetry.space_group_name_H-M   'P 1'
#
loop_
_entity.id
_entity.type
_entity.pdbx_description
1 polymer ?
#
loop_
_entity_poly.entity_id
_entity_poly.type
_entity_poly.pdbx_seq_one_letter_code
_entity_poly.pdbx_strand_id
1 'polypeptide(L)'
;MTDHFMERYGFPIVDTTSHRSENFTTLIGAELHGPGLMRGPWHILAVGLPFDFAPAGGDESGPDVARRASEAGAFVVIAHPAWYTLMYEKAKELDFADAIEVFNFTCLLDNDRGESWYLADQFLMTGRRPFAIATDDTHNSARPDTFGGWTMVRSESLDPDSLLAALRAGHFYASTGPELHDITVDSDKVRVSCSEASAVFITGPGSLHRTAVGDRLTGAEFPLEPFATSYCRVTIQGADGGRAWSNPIFFED
;
A
#
# COMPACT_ATOMS: atom_id res chain seq x y z
N MET A 1 8.62 -7.02 -8.72
CA MET A 1 9.97 -6.44 -8.67
C MET A 1 9.88 -5.01 -9.17
N THR A 2 10.40 -4.05 -8.41
CA THR A 2 10.26 -2.61 -8.67
C THR A 2 11.61 -1.91 -8.44
N ASP A 3 12.60 -2.22 -9.29
CA ASP A 3 13.92 -1.61 -9.22
C ASP A 3 13.87 -0.11 -9.52
N HIS A 4 14.86 0.63 -9.03
CA HIS A 4 14.99 2.07 -9.26
C HIS A 4 15.10 2.42 -10.76
N PHE A 5 14.07 3.01 -11.31
CA PHE A 5 13.97 3.43 -12.71
C PHE A 5 14.53 4.84 -12.89
N MET A 6 15.85 4.93 -13.03
CA MET A 6 16.57 6.20 -13.19
C MET A 6 17.80 6.06 -14.08
N GLU A 7 18.29 7.19 -14.62
CA GLU A 7 19.37 7.24 -15.62
C GLU A 7 20.64 6.53 -15.17
N ARG A 8 21.06 6.72 -13.91
CA ARG A 8 22.30 6.10 -13.39
C ARG A 8 22.29 4.57 -13.42
N TYR A 9 21.10 3.95 -13.52
CA TYR A 9 20.92 2.51 -13.64
C TYR A 9 20.46 2.07 -15.04
N GLY A 10 20.34 3.01 -16.00
CA GLY A 10 19.88 2.74 -17.35
C GLY A 10 18.38 2.49 -17.48
N PHE A 11 17.57 3.01 -16.55
CA PHE A 11 16.10 2.84 -16.51
C PHE A 11 15.66 1.36 -16.62
N PRO A 12 16.08 0.48 -15.71
CA PRO A 12 15.83 -0.95 -15.83
C PRO A 12 14.36 -1.28 -15.57
N ILE A 13 13.77 -2.11 -16.46
CA ILE A 13 12.59 -2.91 -16.17
C ILE A 13 13.05 -4.36 -16.21
N VAL A 14 13.20 -4.98 -15.05
CA VAL A 14 13.85 -6.28 -14.94
C VAL A 14 12.87 -7.38 -15.33
N ASP A 15 13.27 -8.23 -16.28
CA ASP A 15 12.52 -9.43 -16.62
C ASP A 15 12.74 -10.51 -15.57
N THR A 16 11.72 -10.70 -14.74
CA THR A 16 11.68 -11.73 -13.70
C THR A 16 10.83 -12.94 -14.09
N THR A 17 10.39 -13.04 -15.34
CA THR A 17 9.48 -14.11 -15.80
C THR A 17 10.10 -15.51 -15.69
N SER A 18 11.44 -15.62 -15.82
CA SER A 18 12.17 -16.88 -15.64
C SER A 18 12.09 -17.46 -14.21
N HIS A 19 11.68 -16.67 -13.21
CA HIS A 19 11.51 -17.14 -11.83
C HIS A 19 10.09 -17.67 -11.54
N ARG A 20 9.15 -17.53 -12.48
CA ARG A 20 7.77 -17.99 -12.30
C ARG A 20 7.70 -19.53 -12.27
N SER A 21 6.84 -20.05 -11.40
CA SER A 21 6.60 -21.48 -11.23
C SER A 21 5.14 -21.72 -10.83
N GLU A 22 4.77 -22.96 -10.55
CA GLU A 22 3.42 -23.31 -10.08
C GLU A 22 3.03 -22.57 -8.79
N ASN A 23 3.98 -22.34 -7.88
CA ASN A 23 3.75 -21.78 -6.55
C ASN A 23 4.36 -20.38 -6.36
N PHE A 24 4.87 -19.77 -7.42
CA PHE A 24 5.53 -18.48 -7.35
C PHE A 24 5.38 -17.71 -8.66
N THR A 25 5.04 -16.44 -8.58
CA THR A 25 4.98 -15.57 -9.75
C THR A 25 5.59 -14.20 -9.45
N THR A 26 5.79 -13.43 -10.51
CA THR A 26 6.31 -12.06 -10.42
C THR A 26 5.45 -11.11 -11.22
N LEU A 27 5.20 -9.93 -10.69
CA LEU A 27 4.69 -8.79 -11.43
C LEU A 27 5.88 -7.93 -11.88
N ILE A 28 5.87 -7.55 -13.14
CA ILE A 28 6.87 -6.64 -13.70
C ILE A 28 6.53 -5.22 -13.26
N GLY A 29 7.53 -4.45 -12.90
CA GLY A 29 7.33 -3.08 -12.44
C GLY A 29 8.63 -2.32 -12.28
N ALA A 30 8.53 -1.11 -11.78
CA ALA A 30 9.66 -0.25 -11.48
C ALA A 30 9.32 0.72 -10.36
N GLU A 31 10.34 1.19 -9.65
CA GLU A 31 10.23 2.38 -8.81
C GLU A 31 10.64 3.59 -9.65
N LEU A 32 9.65 4.36 -10.05
CA LEU A 32 9.82 5.54 -10.91
C LEU A 32 10.39 6.70 -10.11
N HIS A 33 11.33 7.42 -10.72
CA HIS A 33 11.91 8.62 -10.15
C HIS A 33 11.80 9.78 -11.12
N GLY A 34 11.64 10.99 -10.58
CA GLY A 34 11.61 12.21 -11.37
C GLY A 34 11.82 13.43 -10.50
N PRO A 35 12.23 14.57 -11.08
CA PRO A 35 12.35 15.83 -10.35
C PRO A 35 10.99 16.34 -9.88
N GLY A 36 11.02 17.41 -9.07
CA GLY A 36 9.83 18.14 -8.67
C GLY A 36 9.59 18.19 -7.16
N LEU A 37 10.45 17.54 -6.35
CA LEU A 37 10.48 17.74 -4.90
C LEU A 37 11.53 18.77 -4.49
N MET A 38 11.36 19.32 -3.29
CA MET A 38 12.32 20.30 -2.73
C MET A 38 13.67 19.65 -2.43
N ARG A 39 13.67 18.36 -2.07
CA ARG A 39 14.87 17.57 -1.79
C ARG A 39 14.69 16.16 -2.35
N GLY A 40 15.62 15.75 -3.19
CA GLY A 40 15.59 14.42 -3.83
C GLY A 40 14.54 14.27 -4.94
N PRO A 41 14.50 13.12 -5.58
CA PRO A 41 13.50 12.77 -6.57
C PRO A 41 12.21 12.28 -5.90
N TRP A 42 11.13 12.21 -6.68
CA TRP A 42 9.97 11.40 -6.36
C TRP A 42 10.34 9.92 -6.30
N HIS A 43 9.60 9.16 -5.49
CA HIS A 43 9.61 7.71 -5.42
C HIS A 43 8.18 7.21 -5.63
N ILE A 44 7.96 6.46 -6.68
CA ILE A 44 6.62 6.04 -7.10
C ILE A 44 6.70 4.61 -7.63
N LEU A 45 5.99 3.67 -7.01
CA LEU A 45 5.93 2.32 -7.52
C LEU A 45 4.95 2.25 -8.70
N ALA A 46 5.34 1.54 -9.75
CA ALA A 46 4.49 1.20 -10.87
C ALA A 46 4.54 -0.30 -11.10
N VAL A 47 3.45 -1.01 -10.77
CA VAL A 47 3.34 -2.47 -10.86
C VAL A 47 2.49 -2.84 -12.07
N GLY A 48 2.97 -3.76 -12.90
CA GLY A 48 2.32 -4.14 -14.16
C GLY A 48 2.76 -3.29 -15.35
N LEU A 49 3.98 -2.74 -15.31
CA LEU A 49 4.55 -2.01 -16.45
C LEU A 49 4.86 -2.95 -17.63
N PRO A 50 4.66 -2.51 -18.89
CA PRO A 50 5.18 -3.19 -20.05
C PRO A 50 6.71 -3.09 -20.13
N PHE A 51 7.37 -4.09 -20.71
CA PHE A 51 8.83 -4.12 -20.83
C PHE A 51 9.42 -2.98 -21.66
N ASP A 52 8.65 -2.47 -22.61
CA ASP A 52 9.02 -1.36 -23.50
C ASP A 52 8.64 0.01 -22.95
N PHE A 53 8.29 0.11 -21.65
CA PHE A 53 8.01 1.40 -21.03
C PHE A 53 9.23 2.32 -21.17
N ALA A 54 9.03 3.45 -21.85
CA ALA A 54 10.13 4.31 -22.26
C ALA A 54 10.83 4.97 -21.05
N PRO A 55 12.16 5.17 -21.10
CA PRO A 55 12.89 5.96 -20.11
C PRO A 55 12.22 7.31 -19.82
N ALA A 56 12.40 7.83 -18.61
CA ALA A 56 11.92 9.16 -18.27
C ALA A 56 12.70 10.22 -19.06
N GLY A 57 11.98 11.21 -19.59
CA GLY A 57 12.59 12.37 -20.24
C GLY A 57 13.37 13.25 -19.24
N GLY A 58 14.39 13.98 -19.69
CA GLY A 58 15.22 14.78 -18.80
C GLY A 58 14.46 15.83 -17.97
N ASP A 59 13.35 16.34 -18.49
CA ASP A 59 12.50 17.34 -17.83
C ASP A 59 11.17 16.75 -17.33
N GLU A 60 10.94 15.44 -17.46
CA GLU A 60 9.71 14.77 -17.03
C GLU A 60 9.66 14.70 -15.51
N SER A 61 8.65 15.32 -14.90
CA SER A 61 8.47 15.28 -13.44
C SER A 61 8.07 13.88 -12.94
N GLY A 62 8.25 13.61 -11.63
CA GLY A 62 7.77 12.35 -11.05
C GLY A 62 6.27 12.10 -11.30
N PRO A 63 5.36 13.08 -11.07
CA PRO A 63 3.96 12.94 -11.42
C PRO A 63 3.68 12.70 -12.92
N ASP A 64 4.46 13.26 -13.83
CA ASP A 64 4.26 13.04 -15.28
C ASP A 64 4.62 11.62 -15.69
N VAL A 65 5.78 11.10 -15.25
CA VAL A 65 6.17 9.70 -15.53
C VAL A 65 5.21 8.71 -14.86
N ALA A 66 4.71 9.03 -13.66
CA ALA A 66 3.69 8.22 -12.98
C ALA A 66 2.35 8.19 -13.74
N ARG A 67 1.93 9.32 -14.29
CA ARG A 67 0.71 9.40 -15.10
C ARG A 67 0.85 8.56 -16.36
N ARG A 68 1.98 8.65 -17.03
CA ARG A 68 2.30 7.82 -18.20
C ARG A 68 2.32 6.32 -17.86
N ALA A 69 2.80 5.94 -16.67
CA ALA A 69 2.74 4.56 -16.20
C ALA A 69 1.30 4.10 -15.92
N SER A 70 0.47 4.96 -15.32
CA SER A 70 -0.96 4.70 -15.11
C SER A 70 -1.69 4.52 -16.46
N GLU A 71 -1.41 5.36 -17.45
CA GLU A 71 -1.95 5.26 -18.81
C GLU A 71 -1.49 3.98 -19.54
N ALA A 72 -0.28 3.50 -19.25
CA ALA A 72 0.23 2.21 -19.72
C ALA A 72 -0.39 1.01 -18.98
N GLY A 73 -1.25 1.26 -18.00
CA GLY A 73 -1.97 0.23 -17.26
C GLY A 73 -1.28 -0.25 -15.97
N ALA A 74 -0.26 0.41 -15.47
CA ALA A 74 0.33 0.08 -14.18
C ALA A 74 -0.57 0.44 -13.00
N PHE A 75 -0.49 -0.33 -11.92
CA PHE A 75 -0.99 0.03 -10.60
C PHE A 75 0.04 0.95 -9.95
N VAL A 76 -0.34 2.21 -9.70
CA VAL A 76 0.56 3.27 -9.26
C VAL A 76 0.43 3.51 -7.77
N VAL A 77 1.57 3.60 -7.07
CA VAL A 77 1.62 3.76 -5.61
C VAL A 77 2.53 4.92 -5.22
N ILE A 78 2.08 5.75 -4.29
CA ILE A 78 2.95 6.73 -3.62
C ILE A 78 3.85 5.96 -2.64
N ALA A 79 5.14 5.82 -2.97
CA ALA A 79 6.09 5.03 -2.21
C ALA A 79 6.55 5.76 -0.95
N HIS A 80 6.64 5.03 0.16
CA HIS A 80 7.20 5.42 1.48
C HIS A 80 7.20 6.94 1.79
N PRO A 81 6.06 7.63 1.74
CA PRO A 81 6.01 9.10 1.82
C PRO A 81 6.54 9.67 3.14
N ALA A 82 6.49 8.93 4.25
CA ALA A 82 7.07 9.35 5.51
C ALA A 82 8.61 9.43 5.46
N TRP A 83 9.26 8.54 4.68
CA TRP A 83 10.72 8.47 4.59
C TRP A 83 11.34 9.80 4.21
N TYR A 84 10.80 10.49 3.20
CA TYR A 84 11.27 11.78 2.72
C TYR A 84 10.36 12.96 3.09
N THR A 85 9.47 12.74 4.09
CA THR A 85 8.56 13.77 4.63
C THR A 85 7.68 14.44 3.56
N LEU A 86 7.08 13.62 2.69
CA LEU A 86 6.19 14.11 1.65
C LEU A 86 4.97 14.79 2.27
N MET A 87 4.85 16.09 2.02
CA MET A 87 3.69 16.86 2.51
C MET A 87 2.48 16.61 1.63
N TYR A 88 1.29 16.62 2.22
CA TYR A 88 0.01 16.43 1.50
C TYR A 88 -0.13 17.38 0.30
N GLU A 89 0.23 18.68 0.46
CA GLU A 89 0.15 19.67 -0.61
C GLU A 89 0.98 19.31 -1.85
N LYS A 90 2.02 18.51 -1.67
CA LYS A 90 2.84 18.00 -2.76
C LYS A 90 2.34 16.64 -3.23
N ALA A 91 1.99 15.76 -2.30
CA ALA A 91 1.48 14.43 -2.60
C ALA A 91 0.24 14.42 -3.50
N LYS A 92 -0.62 15.45 -3.38
CA LYS A 92 -1.82 15.57 -4.22
C LYS A 92 -1.56 15.75 -5.72
N GLU A 93 -0.31 15.97 -6.16
CA GLU A 93 0.07 15.90 -7.57
C GLU A 93 -0.04 14.47 -8.12
N LEU A 94 -0.04 13.47 -7.21
CA LEU A 94 -0.30 12.05 -7.49
C LEU A 94 -1.72 11.63 -7.03
N ASP A 95 -2.70 12.50 -7.09
CA ASP A 95 -4.08 12.24 -6.64
C ASP A 95 -4.79 11.14 -7.45
N PHE A 96 -4.23 10.75 -8.58
CA PHE A 96 -4.66 9.65 -9.43
C PHE A 96 -4.02 8.30 -9.06
N ALA A 97 -3.05 8.28 -8.12
CA ALA A 97 -2.42 7.03 -7.69
C ALA A 97 -3.46 6.09 -7.06
N ASP A 98 -3.30 4.80 -7.35
CA ASP A 98 -4.21 3.75 -6.86
C ASP A 98 -4.05 3.52 -5.36
N ALA A 99 -2.81 3.62 -4.85
CA ALA A 99 -2.51 3.30 -3.46
C ALA A 99 -1.44 4.22 -2.85
N ILE A 100 -1.37 4.17 -1.52
CA ILE A 100 -0.27 4.74 -0.72
C ILE A 100 0.40 3.61 0.04
N GLU A 101 1.72 3.60 0.06
CA GLU A 101 2.49 2.69 0.89
C GLU A 101 2.41 3.19 2.33
N VAL A 102 1.54 2.55 3.11
CA VAL A 102 1.28 2.94 4.51
C VAL A 102 2.31 2.37 5.49
N PHE A 103 3.05 1.35 5.03
CA PHE A 103 4.16 0.79 5.77
C PHE A 103 5.28 0.34 4.83
N ASN A 104 6.53 0.68 5.18
CA ASN A 104 7.73 0.27 4.49
C ASN A 104 8.78 -0.15 5.52
N PHE A 105 9.25 -1.40 5.41
CA PHE A 105 10.11 -1.98 6.43
C PHE A 105 11.54 -1.43 6.38
N THR A 106 12.12 -1.27 5.19
CA THR A 106 13.45 -0.66 5.06
C THR A 106 13.48 0.76 5.62
N CYS A 107 12.45 1.56 5.34
CA CYS A 107 12.35 2.91 5.90
C CYS A 107 12.21 2.93 7.43
N LEU A 108 11.53 1.94 8.01
CA LEU A 108 11.50 1.77 9.47
C LEU A 108 12.90 1.52 10.04
N LEU A 109 13.68 0.63 9.41
CA LEU A 109 15.03 0.29 9.85
C LEU A 109 16.04 1.43 9.64
N ASP A 110 15.91 2.20 8.57
CA ASP A 110 16.87 3.24 8.20
C ASP A 110 16.73 4.51 9.03
N ASN A 111 15.49 4.97 9.26
CA ASN A 111 15.28 6.30 9.85
C ASN A 111 14.03 6.41 10.73
N ASP A 112 13.44 5.26 11.14
CA ASP A 112 12.23 5.20 11.97
C ASP A 112 11.00 5.89 11.33
N ARG A 113 10.90 5.85 9.99
CA ARG A 113 9.82 6.46 9.22
C ARG A 113 9.11 5.45 8.33
N GLY A 114 8.82 4.26 8.88
CA GLY A 114 8.14 3.21 8.15
C GLY A 114 6.64 3.43 7.96
N GLU A 115 5.97 4.18 8.86
CA GLU A 115 4.51 4.35 8.84
C GLU A 115 4.09 5.65 8.15
N SER A 116 3.10 5.57 7.25
CA SER A 116 2.62 6.70 6.43
C SER A 116 1.10 6.90 6.49
N TRP A 117 0.40 6.30 7.45
CA TRP A 117 -1.05 6.44 7.59
C TRP A 117 -1.51 7.90 7.74
N TYR A 118 -0.70 8.77 8.35
CA TYR A 118 -1.06 10.18 8.46
C TYR A 118 -1.30 10.85 7.11
N LEU A 119 -0.50 10.52 6.08
CA LEU A 119 -0.73 11.03 4.73
C LEU A 119 -1.96 10.38 4.08
N ALA A 120 -2.12 9.06 4.22
CA ALA A 120 -3.29 8.36 3.68
C ALA A 120 -4.60 8.90 4.26
N ASP A 121 -4.67 9.13 5.58
CA ASP A 121 -5.82 9.73 6.23
C ASP A 121 -6.14 11.15 5.71
N GLN A 122 -5.14 11.95 5.30
CA GLN A 122 -5.39 13.26 4.67
C GLN A 122 -6.05 13.11 3.28
N PHE A 123 -5.63 12.13 2.47
CA PHE A 123 -6.28 11.83 1.20
C PHE A 123 -7.75 11.40 1.42
N LEU A 124 -7.99 10.52 2.38
CA LEU A 124 -9.34 10.05 2.71
C LEU A 124 -10.24 11.20 3.19
N MET A 125 -9.72 12.11 4.01
CA MET A 125 -10.44 13.30 4.49
C MET A 125 -10.84 14.28 3.36
N THR A 126 -10.16 14.23 2.23
CA THR A 126 -10.47 15.07 1.05
C THR A 126 -11.33 14.35 0.01
N GLY A 127 -11.87 13.16 0.34
CA GLY A 127 -12.74 12.39 -0.51
C GLY A 127 -12.01 11.52 -1.55
N ARG A 128 -10.67 11.45 -1.49
CA ARG A 128 -9.90 10.49 -2.28
C ARG A 128 -9.97 9.10 -1.65
N ARG A 129 -9.84 8.07 -2.46
CA ARG A 129 -10.03 6.68 -2.03
C ARG A 129 -8.81 5.80 -2.35
N PRO A 130 -7.58 6.19 -1.93
CA PRO A 130 -6.41 5.36 -2.18
C PRO A 130 -6.50 4.06 -1.38
N PHE A 131 -5.99 2.98 -1.97
CA PHE A 131 -5.72 1.76 -1.24
C PHE A 131 -4.47 1.89 -0.36
N ALA A 132 -4.24 0.91 0.51
CA ALA A 132 -3.15 0.90 1.48
C ALA A 132 -2.30 -0.37 1.30
N ILE A 133 -1.04 -0.23 0.93
CA ILE A 133 -0.10 -1.35 0.80
C ILE A 133 1.02 -1.29 1.85
N ALA A 134 1.65 -2.44 2.09
CA ALA A 134 2.90 -2.55 2.83
C ALA A 134 3.92 -3.30 1.98
N THR A 135 5.20 -2.94 2.11
CA THR A 135 6.32 -3.58 1.44
C THR A 135 7.54 -3.69 2.34
N ASP A 136 8.49 -4.51 1.94
CA ASP A 136 9.82 -4.61 2.52
C ASP A 136 10.77 -3.52 2.03
N ASP A 137 10.68 -3.18 0.74
CA ASP A 137 11.65 -2.34 0.05
C ASP A 137 13.09 -2.87 0.18
N THR A 138 13.21 -4.21 0.02
CA THR A 138 14.49 -4.93 0.19
C THR A 138 15.47 -4.55 -0.89
N HIS A 139 16.69 -4.13 -0.50
CA HIS A 139 17.73 -3.72 -1.44
C HIS A 139 18.80 -4.78 -1.69
N ASN A 140 19.11 -5.61 -0.70
CA ASN A 140 20.10 -6.69 -0.86
C ASN A 140 19.99 -7.73 0.27
N SER A 141 20.46 -8.95 0.01
CA SER A 141 20.40 -10.07 0.94
C SER A 141 21.31 -9.94 2.19
N ALA A 142 22.17 -8.93 2.25
CA ALA A 142 23.05 -8.71 3.39
C ALA A 142 22.38 -7.87 4.51
N ARG A 143 21.26 -7.23 4.20
CA ARG A 143 20.48 -6.43 5.15
C ARG A 143 19.33 -7.27 5.73
N PRO A 144 18.96 -7.05 7.00
CA PRO A 144 17.78 -7.71 7.60
C PRO A 144 16.49 -6.96 7.24
N ASP A 145 16.34 -6.53 5.98
CA ASP A 145 15.22 -5.73 5.46
C ASP A 145 14.22 -6.57 4.65
N THR A 146 14.20 -7.88 4.87
CA THR A 146 13.33 -8.83 4.17
C THR A 146 12.26 -9.38 5.11
N PHE A 147 11.04 -9.57 4.62
CA PHE A 147 9.89 -10.16 5.34
C PHE A 147 9.45 -9.36 6.58
N GLY A 148 9.63 -8.05 6.59
CA GLY A 148 9.14 -7.17 7.66
C GLY A 148 7.83 -6.48 7.34
N GLY A 149 7.41 -6.45 6.06
CA GLY A 149 6.15 -5.90 5.61
C GLY A 149 5.72 -6.45 4.26
N TRP A 150 4.43 -6.73 4.07
CA TRP A 150 3.90 -7.28 2.83
C TRP A 150 2.44 -6.95 2.61
N THR A 151 1.98 -7.14 1.38
CA THR A 151 0.57 -7.02 0.98
C THR A 151 0.01 -8.41 0.68
N MET A 152 -1.03 -8.81 1.43
CA MET A 152 -1.73 -10.08 1.24
C MET A 152 -2.85 -9.92 0.22
N VAL A 153 -2.70 -10.55 -0.95
CA VAL A 153 -3.61 -10.41 -2.08
C VAL A 153 -4.52 -11.64 -2.20
N ARG A 154 -5.82 -11.41 -2.29
CA ARG A 154 -6.80 -12.45 -2.61
C ARG A 154 -7.07 -12.45 -4.11
N SER A 155 -6.53 -13.44 -4.80
CA SER A 155 -6.66 -13.64 -6.26
C SER A 155 -7.19 -15.04 -6.58
N GLU A 156 -7.79 -15.19 -7.74
CA GLU A 156 -8.27 -16.50 -8.23
C GLU A 156 -7.11 -17.42 -8.63
N SER A 157 -5.97 -16.85 -9.01
CA SER A 157 -4.77 -17.59 -9.41
C SER A 157 -3.51 -16.79 -9.18
N LEU A 158 -2.33 -17.44 -9.34
CA LEU A 158 -1.01 -16.78 -9.37
C LEU A 158 -0.67 -16.16 -10.73
N ASP A 159 -1.61 -16.16 -11.67
CA ASP A 159 -1.40 -15.46 -12.93
C ASP A 159 -1.21 -13.95 -12.71
N PRO A 160 -0.21 -13.31 -13.34
CA PRO A 160 0.07 -11.89 -13.15
C PRO A 160 -1.10 -10.96 -13.43
N ASP A 161 -1.90 -11.25 -14.46
CA ASP A 161 -3.07 -10.42 -14.80
C ASP A 161 -4.17 -10.56 -13.75
N SER A 162 -4.38 -11.76 -13.20
CA SER A 162 -5.31 -12.01 -12.09
C SER A 162 -4.89 -11.27 -10.81
N LEU A 163 -3.58 -11.27 -10.50
CA LEU A 163 -3.05 -10.53 -9.35
C LEU A 163 -3.17 -9.02 -9.55
N LEU A 164 -2.86 -8.52 -10.74
CA LEU A 164 -3.00 -7.08 -11.04
C LEU A 164 -4.47 -6.64 -11.00
N ALA A 165 -5.40 -7.49 -11.48
CA ALA A 165 -6.83 -7.24 -11.36
C ALA A 165 -7.28 -7.21 -9.89
N ALA A 166 -6.78 -8.12 -9.05
CA ALA A 166 -7.06 -8.13 -7.62
C ALA A 166 -6.53 -6.88 -6.90
N LEU A 167 -5.34 -6.40 -7.27
CA LEU A 167 -4.80 -5.11 -6.77
C LEU A 167 -5.72 -3.95 -7.15
N ARG A 168 -6.12 -3.84 -8.41
CA ARG A 168 -7.04 -2.77 -8.87
C ARG A 168 -8.42 -2.83 -8.22
N ALA A 169 -8.87 -4.03 -7.85
CA ALA A 169 -10.14 -4.23 -7.14
C ALA A 169 -10.04 -4.02 -5.62
N GLY A 170 -8.84 -3.77 -5.08
CA GLY A 170 -8.63 -3.62 -3.63
C GLY A 170 -8.78 -4.93 -2.84
N HIS A 171 -8.67 -6.09 -3.50
CA HIS A 171 -8.78 -7.39 -2.85
C HIS A 171 -7.50 -7.78 -2.13
N PHE A 172 -7.09 -6.96 -1.19
CA PHE A 172 -5.86 -7.17 -0.42
C PHE A 172 -5.89 -6.38 0.90
N TYR A 173 -4.95 -6.70 1.77
CA TYR A 173 -4.64 -5.95 2.98
C TYR A 173 -3.13 -5.89 3.21
N ALA A 174 -2.66 -4.88 3.94
CA ALA A 174 -1.27 -4.70 4.32
C ALA A 174 -0.99 -5.39 5.66
N SER A 175 0.21 -5.97 5.85
CA SER A 175 0.57 -6.65 7.10
C SER A 175 2.07 -6.61 7.40
N THR A 176 2.38 -6.72 8.71
CA THR A 176 3.71 -6.99 9.26
C THR A 176 3.71 -8.23 10.17
N GLY A 177 2.70 -9.11 10.02
CA GLY A 177 2.55 -10.34 10.81
C GLY A 177 1.12 -10.83 10.96
N PRO A 178 0.23 -10.07 11.63
CA PRO A 178 -1.16 -10.48 11.83
C PRO A 178 -1.91 -10.74 10.54
N GLU A 179 -2.87 -11.67 10.59
CA GLU A 179 -3.73 -12.01 9.46
C GLU A 179 -5.13 -11.40 9.64
N LEU A 180 -5.62 -10.74 8.60
CA LEU A 180 -7.00 -10.31 8.47
C LEU A 180 -7.76 -11.35 7.63
N HIS A 181 -8.62 -12.13 8.28
CA HIS A 181 -9.34 -13.23 7.64
C HIS A 181 -10.56 -12.72 6.89
N ASP A 182 -11.37 -11.84 7.53
CA ASP A 182 -12.59 -11.31 6.91
C ASP A 182 -13.04 -10.01 7.57
N ILE A 183 -13.72 -9.17 6.79
CA ILE A 183 -14.48 -8.01 7.26
C ILE A 183 -15.88 -8.09 6.64
N THR A 184 -16.90 -8.27 7.47
CA THR A 184 -18.28 -8.26 7.05
C THR A 184 -18.99 -7.00 7.53
N VAL A 185 -19.73 -6.35 6.64
CA VAL A 185 -20.55 -5.19 6.98
C VAL A 185 -22.02 -5.58 6.86
N ASP A 186 -22.72 -5.54 7.99
CA ASP A 186 -24.17 -5.73 8.05
C ASP A 186 -24.90 -4.38 8.17
N SER A 187 -26.20 -4.43 8.34
CA SER A 187 -27.05 -3.23 8.48
C SER A 187 -26.72 -2.37 9.71
N ASP A 188 -26.12 -2.94 10.75
CA ASP A 188 -25.88 -2.30 12.05
C ASP A 188 -24.45 -2.45 12.58
N LYS A 189 -23.64 -3.33 11.95
CA LYS A 189 -22.31 -3.69 12.47
C LYS A 189 -21.25 -3.88 11.40
N VAL A 190 -20.01 -3.63 11.80
CA VAL A 190 -18.80 -4.10 11.14
C VAL A 190 -18.22 -5.24 11.98
N ARG A 191 -18.09 -6.43 11.40
CA ARG A 191 -17.45 -7.58 12.04
C ARG A 191 -16.11 -7.86 11.42
N VAL A 192 -15.14 -8.09 12.27
CA VAL A 192 -13.75 -8.39 11.89
C VAL A 192 -13.40 -9.78 12.40
N SER A 193 -12.81 -10.60 11.54
CA SER A 193 -12.21 -11.89 11.89
C SER A 193 -10.71 -11.84 11.56
N CYS A 194 -9.85 -12.29 12.48
CA CYS A 194 -8.39 -12.15 12.34
C CYS A 194 -7.65 -13.28 13.08
N SER A 195 -6.33 -13.36 12.88
CA SER A 195 -5.42 -14.11 13.74
C SER A 195 -5.45 -13.57 15.18
N GLU A 196 -4.85 -14.27 16.14
CA GLU A 196 -4.78 -13.81 17.53
C GLU A 196 -4.19 -12.39 17.63
N ALA A 197 -4.91 -11.50 18.29
CA ALA A 197 -4.59 -10.09 18.43
C ALA A 197 -4.71 -9.60 19.88
N SER A 198 -3.96 -8.57 20.22
CA SER A 198 -4.10 -7.82 21.48
C SER A 198 -5.09 -6.66 21.35
N ALA A 199 -5.28 -6.15 20.14
CA ALA A 199 -6.28 -5.11 19.87
C ALA A 199 -6.77 -5.16 18.42
N VAL A 200 -8.03 -4.75 18.23
CA VAL A 200 -8.65 -4.48 16.93
C VAL A 200 -9.20 -3.05 16.99
N PHE A 201 -8.79 -2.25 16.02
CA PHE A 201 -9.23 -0.85 15.89
C PHE A 201 -10.09 -0.71 14.64
N ILE A 202 -11.14 0.11 14.73
CA ILE A 202 -11.83 0.66 13.58
C ILE A 202 -11.69 2.19 13.63
N THR A 203 -11.19 2.79 12.55
CA THR A 203 -10.87 4.21 12.46
C THR A 203 -11.59 4.82 11.26
N GLY A 204 -12.27 5.93 11.47
CA GLY A 204 -12.94 6.74 10.46
C GLY A 204 -12.36 8.15 10.37
N PRO A 205 -13.08 9.11 9.78
CA PRO A 205 -12.59 10.47 9.60
C PRO A 205 -12.31 11.19 10.92
N GLY A 206 -11.30 12.05 10.91
CA GLY A 206 -10.91 12.87 12.07
C GLY A 206 -10.50 12.03 13.27
N SER A 207 -11.19 12.18 14.39
CA SER A 207 -10.95 11.42 15.63
C SER A 207 -11.92 10.26 15.83
N LEU A 208 -12.74 9.94 14.83
CA LEU A 208 -13.72 8.86 14.94
C LEU A 208 -13.02 7.51 15.00
N HIS A 209 -13.26 6.76 16.07
CA HIS A 209 -12.72 5.41 16.24
C HIS A 209 -13.55 4.57 17.21
N ARG A 210 -13.31 3.25 17.16
CA ARG A 210 -13.67 2.28 18.21
C ARG A 210 -12.52 1.29 18.35
N THR A 211 -12.40 0.70 19.54
CA THR A 211 -11.31 -0.24 19.84
C THR A 211 -11.85 -1.39 20.68
N ALA A 212 -11.45 -2.59 20.33
CA ALA A 212 -11.54 -3.77 21.18
C ALA A 212 -10.13 -4.14 21.63
N VAL A 213 -9.94 -4.32 22.93
CA VAL A 213 -8.66 -4.73 23.55
C VAL A 213 -8.91 -5.99 24.36
N GLY A 214 -8.02 -6.94 24.26
CA GLY A 214 -8.12 -8.20 25.00
C GLY A 214 -6.91 -9.09 24.80
N ASP A 215 -6.89 -10.20 25.53
CA ASP A 215 -5.90 -11.25 25.33
C ASP A 215 -6.41 -12.23 24.26
N ARG A 216 -5.61 -12.45 23.20
CA ARG A 216 -5.88 -13.43 22.13
C ARG A 216 -7.25 -13.24 21.44
N LEU A 217 -7.59 -12.00 21.11
CA LEU A 217 -8.78 -11.70 20.31
C LEU A 217 -8.64 -12.36 18.92
N THR A 218 -9.66 -13.06 18.46
CA THR A 218 -9.75 -13.60 17.08
C THR A 218 -10.73 -12.81 16.21
N GLY A 219 -11.18 -11.66 16.69
CA GLY A 219 -12.07 -10.75 16.00
C GLY A 219 -12.73 -9.74 16.93
N ALA A 220 -13.54 -8.87 16.35
CA ALA A 220 -14.31 -7.86 17.06
C ALA A 220 -15.56 -7.46 16.27
N GLU A 221 -16.57 -6.92 16.97
CA GLU A 221 -17.74 -6.30 16.37
C GLU A 221 -17.85 -4.84 16.79
N PHE A 222 -18.16 -3.98 15.84
CA PHE A 222 -18.32 -2.55 16.06
C PHE A 222 -19.65 -2.05 15.49
N PRO A 223 -20.34 -1.09 16.12
CA PRO A 223 -21.52 -0.49 15.53
C PRO A 223 -21.15 0.26 14.25
N LEU A 224 -21.95 0.07 13.19
CA LEU A 224 -21.77 0.74 11.91
C LEU A 224 -22.17 2.21 11.96
N GLU A 225 -23.21 2.55 12.74
CA GLU A 225 -23.86 3.88 12.77
C GLU A 225 -22.88 5.06 12.79
N PRO A 226 -21.80 5.09 13.61
CA PRO A 226 -20.89 6.23 13.61
C PRO A 226 -20.11 6.44 12.31
N PHE A 227 -19.99 5.40 11.48
CA PHE A 227 -19.21 5.39 10.23
C PHE A 227 -20.09 5.43 8.98
N ALA A 228 -21.40 5.21 9.10
CA ALA A 228 -22.34 4.92 8.02
C ALA A 228 -22.45 6.02 6.94
N THR A 229 -22.02 7.25 7.23
CA THR A 229 -22.04 8.39 6.29
C THR A 229 -20.64 8.75 5.79
N SER A 230 -19.68 7.83 5.87
CA SER A 230 -18.30 8.11 5.49
C SER A 230 -17.54 6.80 5.15
N TYR A 231 -16.43 6.58 5.84
CA TYR A 231 -15.60 5.38 5.67
C TYR A 231 -15.11 4.87 7.03
N CYS A 232 -14.63 3.63 7.02
CA CYS A 232 -13.75 3.15 8.08
C CYS A 232 -12.58 2.34 7.50
N ARG A 233 -11.55 2.15 8.30
CA ARG A 233 -10.49 1.17 8.09
C ARG A 233 -10.24 0.38 9.35
N VAL A 234 -9.81 -0.87 9.21
CA VAL A 234 -9.53 -1.78 10.32
C VAL A 234 -8.02 -1.90 10.49
N THR A 235 -7.57 -1.88 11.75
CA THR A 235 -6.21 -2.23 12.13
C THR A 235 -6.25 -3.35 13.16
N ILE A 236 -5.46 -4.40 12.95
CA ILE A 236 -5.23 -5.50 13.89
C ILE A 236 -3.84 -5.32 14.47
N GLN A 237 -3.70 -5.46 15.78
CA GLN A 237 -2.40 -5.43 16.45
C GLN A 237 -2.16 -6.76 17.17
N GLY A 238 -1.08 -7.44 16.78
CA GLY A 238 -0.59 -8.63 17.44
C GLY A 238 0.02 -8.34 18.82
N ALA A 239 0.24 -9.37 19.62
CA ALA A 239 0.87 -9.23 20.92
C ALA A 239 2.36 -8.82 20.85
N ASP A 240 3.01 -9.11 19.72
CA ASP A 240 4.40 -8.74 19.39
C ASP A 240 4.55 -7.31 18.86
N GLY A 241 3.41 -6.59 18.66
CA GLY A 241 3.37 -5.25 18.09
C GLY A 241 3.23 -5.20 16.56
N GLY A 242 3.28 -6.36 15.90
CA GLY A 242 2.98 -6.46 14.45
C GLY A 242 1.55 -5.98 14.16
N ARG A 243 1.32 -5.49 12.95
CA ARG A 243 0.03 -4.93 12.54
C ARG A 243 -0.43 -5.44 11.20
N ALA A 244 -1.75 -5.50 11.02
CA ALA A 244 -2.38 -5.63 9.72
C ALA A 244 -3.42 -4.52 9.52
N TRP A 245 -3.54 -4.04 8.30
CA TRP A 245 -4.42 -2.93 7.94
C TRP A 245 -5.28 -3.27 6.73
N SER A 246 -6.58 -3.09 6.86
CA SER A 246 -7.48 -3.18 5.71
C SER A 246 -7.31 -1.97 4.78
N ASN A 247 -7.74 -2.12 3.54
CA ASN A 247 -8.13 -0.98 2.72
C ASN A 247 -9.28 -0.22 3.39
N PRO A 248 -9.43 1.09 3.12
CA PRO A 248 -10.61 1.85 3.54
C PRO A 248 -11.90 1.26 2.94
N ILE A 249 -12.94 1.17 3.77
CA ILE A 249 -14.27 0.69 3.42
C ILE A 249 -15.21 1.88 3.43
N PHE A 250 -15.82 2.20 2.29
CA PHE A 250 -16.71 3.35 2.12
C PHE A 250 -18.16 2.90 2.18
N PHE A 251 -19.02 3.69 2.81
CA PHE A 251 -20.44 3.41 3.03
C PHE A 251 -21.37 4.35 2.25
N GLU A 252 -20.80 5.38 1.62
CA GLU A 252 -21.50 6.27 0.70
C GLU A 252 -21.16 5.91 -0.75
N ASP A 253 -22.16 5.92 -1.61
CA ASP A 253 -22.03 5.80 -3.07
C ASP A 253 -21.58 7.13 -3.71
#